data_9faf15a0d785a68f5e80147df62f73bd
#
_entry.id   9faf15a0d785a68f5e80147df62f73bd
#
_cell.length_a   1.000
_cell.length_b   1.000
_cell.length_c   1.000
_cell.angle_alpha   90.00
_cell.angle_beta   90.00
_cell.angle_gamma   90.00
#
_symmetry.space_group_name_H-M   'P 1'
#
loop_
_entity.id
_entity.type
_entity.pdbx_description
1 polymer ?
#
loop_
_entity_poly.entity_id
_entity_poly.type
_entity_poly.pdbx_seq_one_letter_code
_entity_poly.pdbx_strand_id
1 'polypeptide(L)'
;HREYFVSTRHQDGDDLNPDASYRLEIVIDDTTDVEASTNMIAMTLGNITQPPMGIDNLKLGFASVGITNVTYPDYTFKWSSTPGAARYDAVIRVHFMENYWADDFHTILDSSKYRTMEIPIGSLDPSDDDGGEQLTKVFGGATFYSTLSTRLEKNIRITRELGIWDEDVQISRAFDFLLIVANEQLAIYLDINSPITGVIQDRPEYSNINGGLGLWASRTIQGVFGLGYTTDTIEHLQEGDETAELNFCTPNPISDYTCP
;
A
#
# COMPACT_ATOMS: atom_id res chain seq x y z
N HIS A 1 -19.61 -15.49 10.78
CA HIS A 1 -18.51 -14.56 10.99
C HIS A 1 -19.07 -13.15 10.97
N ARG A 2 -18.87 -12.39 12.01
CA ARG A 2 -19.16 -10.96 12.05
C ARG A 2 -17.86 -10.25 12.37
N GLU A 3 -17.43 -9.37 11.48
CA GLU A 3 -16.28 -8.50 11.70
C GLU A 3 -16.80 -7.15 12.18
N TYR A 4 -16.23 -6.67 13.26
CA TYR A 4 -16.52 -5.33 13.79
C TYR A 4 -15.25 -4.51 13.67
N PHE A 5 -15.32 -3.43 12.90
CA PHE A 5 -14.26 -2.43 12.84
C PHE A 5 -14.68 -1.23 13.70
N VAL A 6 -13.88 -0.89 14.68
CA VAL A 6 -14.02 0.38 15.39
C VAL A 6 -13.00 1.32 14.76
N SER A 7 -13.48 2.27 13.98
CA SER A 7 -12.67 3.36 13.44
C SER A 7 -13.16 4.65 14.05
N THR A 8 -12.30 5.37 14.72
CA THR A 8 -12.58 6.72 15.15
C THR A 8 -12.06 7.71 14.11
N ARG A 9 -12.79 7.90 13.04
CA ARG A 9 -12.80 9.20 12.37
C ARG A 9 -13.89 10.01 13.04
N HIS A 10 -13.54 10.71 14.09
CA HIS A 10 -14.45 11.67 14.68
C HIS A 10 -14.52 12.91 13.77
N GLN A 11 -15.73 13.42 13.55
CA GLN A 11 -15.95 14.71 12.89
C GLN A 11 -15.37 15.89 13.70
N ASP A 12 -14.99 15.63 14.95
CA ASP A 12 -14.49 16.64 15.91
C ASP A 12 -12.97 16.52 16.19
N GLY A 13 -12.25 15.65 15.47
CA GLY A 13 -10.78 15.62 15.52
C GLY A 13 -10.15 14.83 16.67
N ASP A 14 -10.93 14.11 17.47
CA ASP A 14 -10.39 13.24 18.51
C ASP A 14 -10.05 11.85 17.93
N ASP A 15 -8.79 11.69 17.54
CA ASP A 15 -8.23 10.39 17.16
C ASP A 15 -8.14 9.48 18.42
N LEU A 16 -8.04 8.16 18.18
CA LEU A 16 -7.73 7.21 19.26
C LEU A 16 -6.40 7.62 19.90
N ASN A 17 -6.38 7.67 21.25
CA ASN A 17 -5.14 7.97 21.96
C ASN A 17 -4.12 6.84 21.71
N PRO A 18 -2.98 7.12 21.07
CA PRO A 18 -1.99 6.11 20.76
C PRO A 18 -1.30 5.51 21.98
N ASP A 19 -1.33 6.22 23.13
CA ASP A 19 -0.73 5.76 24.39
C ASP A 19 -1.72 4.98 25.26
N ALA A 20 -2.96 4.77 24.77
CA ALA A 20 -3.99 4.08 25.54
C ALA A 20 -4.08 2.58 25.19
N SER A 21 -4.52 1.81 26.20
CA SER A 21 -4.98 0.44 26.01
C SER A 21 -6.49 0.43 25.85
N TYR A 22 -6.98 -0.31 24.87
CA TYR A 22 -8.39 -0.42 24.55
C TYR A 22 -8.90 -1.82 24.92
N ARG A 23 -9.97 -1.85 25.75
CA ARG A 23 -10.61 -3.08 26.21
C ARG A 23 -11.92 -3.29 25.48
N LEU A 24 -12.10 -4.49 24.97
CA LEU A 24 -13.38 -5.02 24.53
C LEU A 24 -14.03 -5.72 25.72
N GLU A 25 -15.30 -5.43 26.00
CA GLU A 25 -16.11 -6.11 26.99
C GLU A 25 -17.49 -6.35 26.42
N ILE A 26 -17.93 -7.62 26.41
CA ILE A 26 -19.25 -8.00 25.93
C ILE A 26 -19.87 -8.90 26.98
N VAL A 27 -21.03 -8.49 27.50
CA VAL A 27 -21.82 -9.28 28.44
C VAL A 27 -22.93 -9.99 27.67
N ILE A 28 -23.00 -11.31 27.78
CA ILE A 28 -24.00 -12.16 27.13
C ILE A 28 -24.87 -12.79 28.21
N ASP A 29 -26.19 -12.51 28.14
CA ASP A 29 -27.19 -13.07 29.05
C ASP A 29 -26.89 -12.90 30.54
N ASP A 30 -26.31 -11.75 30.93
CA ASP A 30 -25.92 -11.37 32.29
C ASP A 30 -24.97 -12.38 32.98
N THR A 31 -24.40 -13.34 32.26
CA THR A 31 -23.61 -14.44 32.86
C THR A 31 -22.29 -14.76 32.17
N THR A 32 -22.12 -14.34 30.91
CA THR A 32 -20.92 -14.65 30.13
C THR A 32 -20.21 -13.37 29.74
N ASP A 33 -19.03 -13.17 30.32
CA ASP A 33 -18.18 -12.04 29.98
C ASP A 33 -17.18 -12.46 28.88
N VAL A 34 -17.15 -11.70 27.79
CA VAL A 34 -16.14 -11.81 26.75
C VAL A 34 -15.26 -10.60 26.82
N GLU A 35 -13.98 -10.81 27.02
CA GLU A 35 -13.03 -9.74 27.22
C GLU A 35 -11.79 -9.85 26.34
N ALA A 36 -11.26 -8.73 25.90
CA ALA A 36 -9.96 -8.63 25.26
C ALA A 36 -9.35 -7.25 25.49
N SER A 37 -8.04 -7.13 25.38
CA SER A 37 -7.34 -5.85 25.42
C SER A 37 -6.31 -5.76 24.31
N THR A 38 -6.06 -4.53 23.84
CA THR A 38 -5.03 -4.24 22.85
C THR A 38 -4.44 -2.86 23.10
N ASN A 39 -3.13 -2.72 22.89
CA ASN A 39 -2.45 -1.44 22.90
C ASN A 39 -2.43 -0.86 21.49
N MET A 40 -2.52 0.46 21.39
CA MET A 40 -2.37 1.16 20.13
C MET A 40 -0.89 1.25 19.75
N ILE A 41 -0.65 1.51 18.47
CA ILE A 41 0.68 1.72 17.92
C ILE A 41 0.83 3.21 17.59
N ALA A 42 1.75 3.89 18.27
CA ALA A 42 2.00 5.33 18.13
C ALA A 42 2.96 5.65 16.98
N MET A 43 2.69 5.14 15.78
CA MET A 43 3.51 5.48 14.63
C MET A 43 3.14 6.85 14.07
N THR A 44 4.14 7.67 13.80
CA THR A 44 4.00 8.98 13.17
C THR A 44 4.67 9.01 11.79
N LEU A 45 4.32 9.99 10.97
CA LEU A 45 4.97 10.20 9.67
C LEU A 45 6.50 10.41 9.82
N GLY A 46 6.97 10.99 10.93
CA GLY A 46 8.40 11.17 11.21
C GLY A 46 9.21 9.88 11.31
N ASN A 47 8.56 8.74 11.45
CA ASN A 47 9.24 7.44 11.42
C ASN A 47 9.70 7.04 10.00
N ILE A 48 9.05 7.54 8.92
CA ILE A 48 9.46 7.25 7.55
C ILE A 48 10.59 8.20 7.16
N THR A 49 11.76 7.63 6.86
CA THR A 49 12.96 8.41 6.50
C THR A 49 13.28 8.35 5.00
N GLN A 50 12.77 7.33 4.28
CA GLN A 50 12.90 7.21 2.84
C GLN A 50 11.68 6.47 2.25
N PRO A 51 10.93 7.10 1.32
CA PRO A 51 11.18 8.42 0.72
C PRO A 51 11.11 9.55 1.75
N PRO A 52 11.94 10.61 1.58
CA PRO A 52 11.89 11.77 2.47
C PRO A 52 10.56 12.49 2.34
N MET A 53 10.02 12.94 3.48
CA MET A 53 8.79 13.69 3.55
C MET A 53 9.01 15.19 3.34
N GLY A 54 7.91 15.90 3.02
CA GLY A 54 7.93 17.35 2.88
C GLY A 54 8.65 17.85 1.64
N ILE A 55 8.91 16.99 0.68
CA ILE A 55 9.43 17.35 -0.63
C ILE A 55 8.27 17.32 -1.61
N ASP A 56 7.85 18.51 -2.05
CA ASP A 56 6.79 18.62 -3.05
C ASP A 56 7.22 17.98 -4.38
N ASN A 57 6.31 17.21 -4.98
CA ASN A 57 6.54 16.52 -6.26
C ASN A 57 7.76 15.60 -6.27
N LEU A 58 8.06 14.93 -5.15
CA LEU A 58 9.11 13.94 -5.10
C LEU A 58 8.85 12.83 -6.13
N LYS A 59 9.85 12.58 -6.97
CA LYS A 59 9.77 11.56 -8.02
C LYS A 59 10.69 10.39 -7.70
N LEU A 60 10.16 9.17 -7.82
CA LEU A 60 10.94 7.95 -7.70
C LEU A 60 11.11 7.29 -9.09
N GLY A 61 12.28 6.70 -9.31
CA GLY A 61 12.63 6.02 -10.56
C GLY A 61 12.71 4.52 -10.38
N PHE A 62 12.02 3.78 -11.25
CA PHE A 62 12.08 2.31 -11.36
C PHE A 62 12.74 1.85 -12.65
N ALA A 63 13.01 2.77 -13.58
CA ALA A 63 13.84 2.57 -14.76
C ALA A 63 14.80 3.74 -14.94
N SER A 64 15.89 3.49 -15.65
CA SER A 64 16.76 4.50 -16.23
C SER A 64 17.03 4.10 -17.70
N VAL A 65 16.59 4.96 -18.61
CA VAL A 65 16.65 4.73 -20.05
C VAL A 65 17.94 5.34 -20.59
N GLY A 66 18.86 4.48 -21.03
CA GLY A 66 20.09 4.86 -21.73
C GLY A 66 19.93 4.76 -23.25
N ILE A 67 20.93 5.27 -24.00
CA ILE A 67 20.91 5.27 -25.48
C ILE A 67 20.77 3.85 -26.07
N THR A 68 21.32 2.84 -25.40
CA THR A 68 21.39 1.46 -25.92
C THR A 68 20.81 0.41 -24.97
N ASN A 69 20.48 0.79 -23.74
CA ASN A 69 20.01 -0.14 -22.73
C ASN A 69 19.11 0.54 -21.71
N VAL A 70 18.19 -0.23 -21.16
CA VAL A 70 17.40 0.14 -20.00
C VAL A 70 17.94 -0.60 -18.77
N THR A 71 18.03 0.09 -17.67
CA THR A 71 18.39 -0.49 -16.36
C THR A 71 17.25 -0.28 -15.39
N TYR A 72 17.12 -1.18 -14.43
CA TYR A 72 16.05 -1.15 -13.43
C TYR A 72 16.66 -0.97 -12.04
N PRO A 73 16.91 0.27 -11.63
CA PRO A 73 17.49 0.53 -10.33
C PRO A 73 16.55 0.08 -9.21
N ASP A 74 17.16 -0.45 -8.16
CA ASP A 74 16.45 -0.75 -6.93
C ASP A 74 16.16 0.53 -6.16
N TYR A 75 14.99 0.63 -5.56
CA TYR A 75 14.67 1.68 -4.62
C TYR A 75 14.66 1.15 -3.18
N THR A 76 15.29 1.90 -2.27
CA THR A 76 15.39 1.53 -0.86
C THR A 76 14.42 2.35 -0.04
N PHE A 77 13.47 1.69 0.62
CA PHE A 77 12.56 2.28 1.60
C PHE A 77 13.15 2.13 2.99
N LYS A 78 13.06 3.18 3.83
CA LYS A 78 13.59 3.19 5.20
C LYS A 78 12.64 3.85 6.16
N TRP A 79 12.53 3.26 7.33
CA TRP A 79 11.76 3.81 8.45
C TRP A 79 12.34 3.36 9.78
N SER A 80 12.00 4.06 10.85
CA SER A 80 12.34 3.65 12.22
C SER A 80 11.17 2.88 12.82
N SER A 81 11.45 1.80 13.55
CA SER A 81 10.43 1.09 14.32
C SER A 81 9.81 2.02 15.38
N THR A 82 8.60 1.69 15.81
CA THR A 82 7.87 2.41 16.85
C THR A 82 7.50 1.44 17.97
N PRO A 83 7.44 1.90 19.24
CA PRO A 83 7.08 1.04 20.36
C PRO A 83 5.74 0.33 20.14
N GLY A 84 5.67 -0.94 20.51
CA GLY A 84 4.49 -1.79 20.40
C GLY A 84 4.17 -2.29 19.00
N ALA A 85 4.99 -1.98 17.99
CA ALA A 85 4.87 -2.52 16.65
C ALA A 85 5.63 -3.84 16.53
N ALA A 86 4.96 -4.90 16.09
CA ALA A 86 5.56 -6.21 15.91
C ALA A 86 5.76 -6.58 14.43
N ARG A 87 5.07 -5.91 13.50
CA ARG A 87 5.21 -6.19 12.06
C ARG A 87 4.94 -4.95 11.22
N TYR A 88 5.72 -4.79 10.16
CA TYR A 88 5.57 -3.76 9.15
C TYR A 88 5.38 -4.40 7.78
N ASP A 89 4.25 -4.14 7.14
CA ASP A 89 4.01 -4.49 5.74
C ASP A 89 4.17 -3.23 4.89
N ALA A 90 5.22 -3.22 4.04
CA ALA A 90 5.51 -2.11 3.14
C ALA A 90 4.82 -2.33 1.79
N VAL A 91 4.13 -1.30 1.30
CA VAL A 91 3.28 -1.38 0.09
C VAL A 91 3.47 -0.12 -0.76
N ILE A 92 3.54 -0.27 -2.07
CA ILE A 92 3.32 0.80 -3.05
C ILE A 92 1.88 0.72 -3.51
N ARG A 93 1.14 1.83 -3.45
CA ARG A 93 -0.20 1.96 -4.01
C ARG A 93 -0.14 2.82 -5.25
N VAL A 94 -0.30 2.23 -6.43
CA VAL A 94 -0.30 2.90 -7.72
C VAL A 94 -1.70 3.43 -8.02
N HIS A 95 -1.78 4.64 -8.56
CA HIS A 95 -3.02 5.32 -8.93
C HIS A 95 -3.06 5.59 -10.43
N PHE A 96 -4.17 5.29 -11.07
CA PHE A 96 -4.40 5.58 -12.49
C PHE A 96 -5.89 5.65 -12.82
N MET A 97 -6.21 6.36 -13.90
CA MET A 97 -7.55 6.35 -14.48
C MET A 97 -7.59 5.33 -15.62
N GLU A 98 -8.44 4.31 -15.54
CA GLU A 98 -8.73 3.43 -16.67
C GLU A 98 -9.86 4.05 -17.50
N ASN A 99 -9.54 4.34 -18.77
CA ASN A 99 -10.49 4.80 -19.77
C ASN A 99 -10.82 3.62 -20.70
N TYR A 100 -12.10 3.29 -20.78
CA TYR A 100 -12.64 2.22 -21.60
C TYR A 100 -13.19 2.80 -22.89
N TRP A 101 -12.77 2.27 -24.05
CA TRP A 101 -13.11 2.78 -25.36
C TRP A 101 -14.02 1.82 -26.10
N ALA A 102 -15.02 2.35 -26.80
CA ALA A 102 -15.94 1.56 -27.63
C ALA A 102 -15.29 1.02 -28.90
N ASP A 103 -14.20 1.67 -29.36
CA ASP A 103 -13.46 1.31 -30.57
C ASP A 103 -11.94 1.18 -30.32
N ASP A 104 -11.24 0.54 -31.26
CA ASP A 104 -9.80 0.29 -31.18
C ASP A 104 -8.95 1.53 -31.53
N PHE A 105 -9.59 2.62 -31.98
CA PHE A 105 -8.93 3.88 -32.34
C PHE A 105 -9.02 4.94 -31.24
N HIS A 106 -9.62 4.61 -30.11
CA HIS A 106 -9.82 5.50 -28.96
C HIS A 106 -10.56 6.80 -29.32
N THR A 107 -11.57 6.72 -30.20
CA THR A 107 -12.34 7.89 -30.64
C THR A 107 -13.65 8.07 -29.85
N ILE A 108 -14.18 7.00 -29.29
CA ILE A 108 -15.46 7.01 -28.54
C ILE A 108 -15.20 6.48 -27.12
N LEU A 109 -15.11 7.39 -26.16
CA LEU A 109 -14.98 7.03 -24.74
C LEU A 109 -16.32 6.44 -24.24
N ASP A 110 -16.29 5.21 -23.73
CA ASP A 110 -17.44 4.56 -23.12
C ASP A 110 -17.56 4.91 -21.64
N SER A 111 -16.49 4.74 -20.88
CA SER A 111 -16.47 5.03 -19.45
C SER A 111 -15.05 5.26 -18.93
N SER A 112 -14.95 5.92 -17.78
CA SER A 112 -13.70 6.10 -17.06
C SER A 112 -13.85 5.63 -15.62
N LYS A 113 -12.81 4.97 -15.08
CA LYS A 113 -12.81 4.47 -13.72
C LYS A 113 -11.47 4.71 -13.04
N TYR A 114 -11.52 5.40 -11.90
CA TYR A 114 -10.37 5.51 -11.03
C TYR A 114 -10.01 4.16 -10.42
N ARG A 115 -8.72 3.81 -10.49
CA ARG A 115 -8.19 2.56 -9.99
C ARG A 115 -6.99 2.79 -9.07
N THR A 116 -6.91 1.94 -8.08
CA THR A 116 -5.71 1.79 -7.25
C THR A 116 -5.24 0.35 -7.30
N MET A 117 -3.94 0.14 -7.34
CA MET A 117 -3.33 -1.18 -7.26
C MET A 117 -2.23 -1.20 -6.22
N GLU A 118 -2.34 -2.11 -5.26
CA GLU A 118 -1.32 -2.30 -4.23
C GLU A 118 -0.27 -3.32 -4.68
N ILE A 119 1.00 -2.93 -4.61
CA ILE A 119 2.17 -3.78 -4.89
C ILE A 119 2.88 -3.99 -3.56
N PRO A 120 2.85 -5.20 -2.98
CA PRO A 120 3.57 -5.50 -1.77
C PRO A 120 5.09 -5.43 -2.01
N ILE A 121 5.78 -4.65 -1.19
CA ILE A 121 7.25 -4.64 -1.15
C ILE A 121 7.75 -5.76 -0.25
N GLY A 122 7.00 -6.07 0.80
CA GLY A 122 7.25 -7.16 1.72
C GLY A 122 7.12 -6.74 3.18
N SER A 123 7.26 -7.72 4.06
CA SER A 123 7.09 -7.55 5.50
C SER A 123 8.45 -7.55 6.21
N LEU A 124 8.53 -6.87 7.34
CA LEU A 124 9.64 -6.87 8.28
C LEU A 124 9.11 -6.83 9.71
N ASP A 125 9.73 -7.63 10.57
CA ASP A 125 9.50 -7.61 12.00
C ASP A 125 10.71 -6.90 12.65
N PRO A 126 10.50 -5.96 13.59
CA PRO A 126 11.59 -5.37 14.35
C PRO A 126 12.23 -6.42 15.28
N SER A 127 13.49 -6.18 15.69
CA SER A 127 14.19 -7.10 16.59
C SER A 127 13.68 -7.07 18.02
N ASP A 128 13.05 -5.96 18.41
CA ASP A 128 12.40 -5.75 19.70
C ASP A 128 11.19 -4.80 19.56
N ASP A 129 10.46 -4.59 20.64
CA ASP A 129 9.28 -3.73 20.73
C ASP A 129 9.56 -2.35 21.32
N ASP A 130 10.83 -2.02 21.62
CA ASP A 130 11.21 -0.73 22.23
C ASP A 130 11.13 0.44 21.24
N GLY A 131 11.24 0.15 19.94
CA GLY A 131 11.24 1.14 18.87
C GLY A 131 12.60 1.77 18.61
N GLY A 132 12.71 2.55 17.51
CA GLY A 132 13.93 3.26 17.12
C GLY A 132 14.90 2.44 16.25
N GLU A 133 14.61 1.17 16.00
CA GLU A 133 15.39 0.35 15.06
C GLU A 133 15.20 0.86 13.63
N GLN A 134 16.30 1.01 12.89
CA GLN A 134 16.26 1.38 11.47
C GLN A 134 15.93 0.15 10.62
N LEU A 135 14.72 0.13 10.08
CA LEU A 135 14.27 -0.91 9.17
C LEU A 135 14.47 -0.47 7.71
N THR A 136 14.80 -1.42 6.86
CA THR A 136 15.10 -1.16 5.45
C THR A 136 14.51 -2.24 4.55
N LYS A 137 13.82 -1.82 3.49
CA LYS A 137 13.30 -2.73 2.47
C LYS A 137 13.73 -2.25 1.09
N VAL A 138 14.29 -3.14 0.29
CA VAL A 138 14.66 -2.87 -1.09
C VAL A 138 13.57 -3.39 -2.01
N PHE A 139 13.20 -2.59 -2.98
CA PHE A 139 12.22 -2.94 -4.02
C PHE A 139 12.86 -2.80 -5.40
N GLY A 140 12.91 -3.89 -6.13
CA GLY A 140 13.52 -3.94 -7.46
C GLY A 140 12.69 -3.23 -8.52
N GLY A 141 13.33 -2.37 -9.32
CA GLY A 141 12.67 -1.68 -10.43
C GLY A 141 12.02 -2.65 -11.42
N ALA A 142 12.69 -3.74 -11.79
CA ALA A 142 12.13 -4.75 -12.68
C ALA A 142 10.84 -5.40 -12.11
N THR A 143 10.78 -5.60 -10.79
CA THR A 143 9.59 -6.15 -10.12
C THR A 143 8.38 -5.24 -10.26
N PHE A 144 8.59 -3.91 -10.30
CA PHE A 144 7.52 -2.96 -10.54
C PHE A 144 6.80 -3.24 -11.87
N TYR A 145 7.55 -3.31 -12.98
CA TYR A 145 6.99 -3.52 -14.32
C TYR A 145 6.37 -4.90 -14.49
N SER A 146 7.05 -5.94 -14.05
CA SER A 146 6.54 -7.31 -14.14
C SER A 146 5.25 -7.51 -13.33
N THR A 147 5.12 -6.83 -12.19
CA THR A 147 3.90 -6.86 -11.38
C THR A 147 2.73 -6.19 -12.11
N LEU A 148 2.96 -5.00 -12.70
CA LEU A 148 1.95 -4.32 -13.50
C LEU A 148 1.52 -5.18 -14.69
N SER A 149 2.49 -5.70 -15.45
CA SER A 149 2.26 -6.55 -16.64
C SER A 149 1.45 -7.81 -16.32
N THR A 150 1.68 -8.40 -15.16
CA THR A 150 1.00 -9.64 -14.75
C THR A 150 -0.40 -9.40 -14.20
N ARG A 151 -0.63 -8.26 -13.55
CA ARG A 151 -1.88 -8.00 -12.80
C ARG A 151 -2.89 -7.14 -13.55
N LEU A 152 -2.45 -6.41 -14.57
CA LEU A 152 -3.32 -5.57 -15.37
C LEU A 152 -3.70 -6.25 -16.70
N GLU A 153 -4.94 -6.06 -17.11
CA GLU A 153 -5.45 -6.57 -18.39
C GLU A 153 -4.76 -5.87 -19.57
N LYS A 154 -4.27 -6.67 -20.52
CA LYS A 154 -3.75 -6.20 -21.80
C LYS A 154 -4.89 -6.14 -22.81
N ASN A 155 -5.41 -4.94 -23.07
CA ASN A 155 -6.54 -4.71 -23.95
C ASN A 155 -6.36 -3.37 -24.67
N ILE A 156 -6.39 -3.40 -26.00
CA ILE A 156 -6.22 -2.19 -26.81
C ILE A 156 -7.27 -1.12 -26.53
N ARG A 157 -8.47 -1.51 -26.05
CA ARG A 157 -9.56 -0.58 -25.72
C ARG A 157 -9.47 -0.01 -24.31
N ILE A 158 -8.40 -0.26 -23.60
CA ILE A 158 -8.18 0.30 -22.28
C ILE A 158 -6.92 1.14 -22.33
N THR A 159 -7.06 2.43 -22.01
CA THR A 159 -5.90 3.31 -21.76
C THR A 159 -5.83 3.65 -20.28
N ARG A 160 -4.63 3.88 -19.74
CA ARG A 160 -4.37 4.13 -18.33
C ARG A 160 -3.63 5.44 -18.15
N GLU A 161 -4.35 6.44 -17.72
CA GLU A 161 -3.80 7.76 -17.45
C GLU A 161 -3.08 7.80 -16.11
N LEU A 162 -1.79 8.16 -16.15
CA LEU A 162 -0.92 8.29 -14.97
C LEU A 162 -0.97 9.70 -14.40
N GLY A 163 -0.66 9.82 -13.11
CA GLY A 163 -0.46 11.11 -12.47
C GLY A 163 -1.73 11.95 -12.38
N ILE A 164 -2.82 11.32 -12.00
CA ILE A 164 -4.13 11.95 -11.85
C ILE A 164 -4.02 13.18 -10.95
N TRP A 165 -4.48 14.31 -11.47
CA TRP A 165 -4.59 15.54 -10.71
C TRP A 165 -5.77 15.46 -9.74
N ASP A 166 -5.48 15.63 -8.47
CA ASP A 166 -6.49 15.73 -7.41
C ASP A 166 -6.74 17.22 -7.13
N GLU A 167 -7.87 17.74 -7.56
CA GLU A 167 -8.23 19.17 -7.44
C GLU A 167 -8.41 19.59 -5.98
N ASP A 168 -8.87 18.69 -5.11
CA ASP A 168 -9.14 18.97 -3.70
C ASP A 168 -7.85 19.19 -2.90
N VAL A 169 -6.78 18.48 -3.24
CA VAL A 169 -5.48 18.55 -2.56
C VAL A 169 -4.38 19.16 -3.43
N GLN A 170 -4.67 19.50 -4.70
CA GLN A 170 -3.74 20.08 -5.68
C GLN A 170 -2.43 19.27 -5.84
N ILE A 171 -2.52 17.95 -5.78
CA ILE A 171 -1.38 17.05 -5.90
C ILE A 171 -1.63 16.09 -7.06
N SER A 172 -0.62 15.89 -7.91
CA SER A 172 -0.62 14.81 -8.89
C SER A 172 -0.29 13.50 -8.18
N ARG A 173 -1.27 12.60 -8.12
CA ARG A 173 -1.10 11.29 -7.49
C ARG A 173 -0.74 10.25 -8.54
N ALA A 174 0.52 9.84 -8.57
CA ALA A 174 0.94 8.68 -9.35
C ALA A 174 0.99 7.42 -8.49
N PHE A 175 1.55 7.54 -7.28
CA PHE A 175 1.55 6.47 -6.32
C PHE A 175 1.81 6.96 -4.88
N ASP A 176 1.53 6.09 -3.91
CA ASP A 176 1.82 6.30 -2.50
C ASP A 176 2.74 5.20 -1.99
N PHE A 177 3.58 5.52 -1.02
CA PHE A 177 4.28 4.54 -0.19
C PHE A 177 3.57 4.42 1.14
N LEU A 178 3.16 3.21 1.51
CA LEU A 178 2.41 2.92 2.72
C LEU A 178 3.16 1.92 3.60
N LEU A 179 3.14 2.18 4.90
CA LEU A 179 3.48 1.22 5.94
C LEU A 179 2.22 0.85 6.70
N ILE A 180 1.87 -0.42 6.67
CA ILE A 180 0.80 -1.02 7.45
C ILE A 180 1.48 -1.68 8.64
N VAL A 181 1.20 -1.19 9.84
CA VAL A 181 1.89 -1.61 11.06
C VAL A 181 0.92 -2.36 11.96
N ALA A 182 1.32 -3.54 12.37
CA ALA A 182 0.55 -4.43 13.23
C ALA A 182 1.19 -4.56 14.60
N ASN A 183 0.36 -4.62 15.65
CA ASN A 183 0.82 -5.03 16.97
C ASN A 183 1.03 -6.55 17.03
N GLU A 184 1.57 -7.05 18.15
CA GLU A 184 1.91 -8.45 18.34
C GLU A 184 0.72 -9.40 18.06
N GLN A 185 -0.47 -9.09 18.56
CA GLN A 185 -1.65 -9.94 18.39
C GLN A 185 -2.03 -10.11 16.92
N LEU A 186 -1.99 -8.99 16.16
CA LEU A 186 -2.26 -9.04 14.72
C LEU A 186 -1.14 -9.72 13.95
N ALA A 187 0.13 -9.50 14.31
CA ALA A 187 1.28 -10.14 13.68
C ALA A 187 1.19 -11.66 13.82
N ILE A 188 0.95 -12.19 15.03
CA ILE A 188 0.76 -13.62 15.27
C ILE A 188 -0.40 -14.17 14.44
N TYR A 189 -1.54 -13.46 14.40
CA TYR A 189 -2.68 -13.88 13.59
C TYR A 189 -2.35 -13.96 12.11
N LEU A 190 -1.64 -12.98 11.57
CA LEU A 190 -1.22 -12.95 10.17
C LEU A 190 -0.26 -14.10 9.84
N ASP A 191 0.68 -14.39 10.71
CA ASP A 191 1.65 -15.48 10.52
C ASP A 191 0.98 -16.85 10.50
N ILE A 192 0.07 -17.11 11.44
CA ILE A 192 -0.69 -18.35 11.50
C ILE A 192 -1.59 -18.53 10.27
N ASN A 193 -2.15 -17.43 9.74
CA ASN A 193 -3.02 -17.46 8.58
C ASN A 193 -2.30 -17.28 7.24
N SER A 194 -0.97 -17.16 7.24
CA SER A 194 -0.17 -17.07 6.01
C SER A 194 -0.36 -18.33 5.14
N PRO A 195 -0.32 -18.20 3.80
CA PRO A 195 -0.40 -19.36 2.91
C PRO A 195 0.72 -20.35 3.20
N ILE A 196 0.38 -21.57 3.57
CA ILE A 196 1.34 -22.64 3.80
C ILE A 196 1.63 -23.33 2.46
N THR A 197 2.88 -23.30 2.02
CA THR A 197 3.35 -24.09 0.88
C THR A 197 3.74 -25.48 1.41
N GLY A 198 2.78 -26.43 1.44
CA GLY A 198 3.04 -27.80 1.92
C GLY A 198 1.77 -28.60 2.16
N VAL A 199 1.95 -29.81 2.72
CA VAL A 199 0.85 -30.74 3.08
C VAL A 199 -0.08 -30.06 4.09
N ILE A 200 -1.38 -30.17 3.84
CA ILE A 200 -2.44 -29.59 4.68
C ILE A 200 -2.28 -30.12 6.12
N GLN A 201 -1.80 -29.28 7.01
CA GLN A 201 -1.94 -29.43 8.44
C GLN A 201 -3.13 -28.60 8.90
N ASP A 202 -3.87 -29.09 9.90
CA ASP A 202 -4.86 -28.27 10.57
C ASP A 202 -4.19 -26.97 11.07
N ARG A 203 -4.71 -25.82 10.64
CA ARG A 203 -4.18 -24.53 11.08
C ARG A 203 -4.53 -24.34 12.55
N PRO A 204 -3.57 -23.96 13.40
CA PRO A 204 -3.89 -23.58 14.77
C PRO A 204 -4.84 -22.38 14.77
N GLU A 205 -5.89 -22.44 15.55
CA GLU A 205 -6.73 -21.29 15.81
C GLU A 205 -6.04 -20.38 16.81
N TYR A 206 -5.92 -19.10 16.45
CA TYR A 206 -5.44 -18.06 17.36
C TYR A 206 -6.61 -17.20 17.85
N SER A 207 -6.68 -17.01 19.16
CA SER A 207 -7.63 -16.11 19.78
C SER A 207 -6.96 -15.41 20.97
N ASN A 208 -7.10 -14.10 21.05
CA ASN A 208 -6.74 -13.30 22.22
C ASN A 208 -7.98 -12.80 22.98
N ILE A 209 -9.14 -13.41 22.73
CA ILE A 209 -10.41 -13.09 23.37
C ILE A 209 -10.67 -14.12 24.48
N ASN A 210 -10.75 -13.65 25.72
CA ASN A 210 -11.14 -14.47 26.85
C ASN A 210 -12.67 -14.66 26.83
N GLY A 211 -13.11 -15.89 27.01
CA GLY A 211 -14.55 -16.25 26.94
C GLY A 211 -15.13 -16.32 25.53
N GLY A 212 -14.29 -16.22 24.48
CA GLY A 212 -14.73 -16.25 23.09
C GLY A 212 -13.64 -16.64 22.11
N LEU A 213 -13.97 -16.62 20.83
CA LEU A 213 -13.01 -16.81 19.74
C LEU A 213 -12.96 -15.56 18.87
N GLY A 214 -11.75 -15.13 18.51
CA GLY A 214 -11.53 -14.00 17.62
C GLY A 214 -10.25 -13.24 17.91
N LEU A 215 -10.12 -12.10 17.25
CA LEU A 215 -8.97 -11.22 17.35
C LEU A 215 -9.40 -9.82 17.74
N TRP A 216 -8.81 -9.28 18.81
CA TRP A 216 -8.86 -7.88 19.19
C TRP A 216 -7.44 -7.32 19.16
N ALA A 217 -7.14 -6.55 18.12
CA ALA A 217 -5.79 -6.09 17.83
C ALA A 217 -5.80 -4.68 17.26
N SER A 218 -4.64 -4.03 17.24
CA SER A 218 -4.47 -2.71 16.65
C SER A 218 -3.64 -2.76 15.36
N ARG A 219 -4.00 -1.86 14.44
CA ARG A 219 -3.29 -1.61 13.20
C ARG A 219 -3.27 -0.12 12.94
N THR A 220 -2.11 0.40 12.53
CA THR A 220 -2.00 1.76 12.01
C THR A 220 -1.47 1.76 10.59
N ILE A 221 -1.80 2.78 9.82
CA ILE A 221 -1.29 2.98 8.45
C ILE A 221 -0.70 4.37 8.39
N GLN A 222 0.56 4.43 8.00
CA GLN A 222 1.27 5.68 7.72
C GLN A 222 1.83 5.63 6.32
N GLY A 223 2.04 6.79 5.68
CA GLY A 223 2.54 6.78 4.31
C GLY A 223 3.02 8.13 3.82
N VAL A 224 3.78 8.09 2.73
CA VAL A 224 4.14 9.24 1.93
C VAL A 224 3.27 9.22 0.69
N PHE A 225 2.42 10.24 0.55
CA PHE A 225 1.39 10.31 -0.47
C PHE A 225 1.79 11.23 -1.61
N GLY A 226 1.21 10.99 -2.80
CA GLY A 226 1.36 11.88 -3.95
C GLY A 226 2.76 11.86 -4.57
N LEU A 227 3.45 10.73 -4.52
CA LEU A 227 4.73 10.53 -5.19
C LEU A 227 4.55 10.47 -6.70
N GLY A 228 5.51 11.06 -7.43
CA GLY A 228 5.56 11.03 -8.89
C GLY A 228 6.55 10.00 -9.43
N TYR A 229 6.47 9.73 -10.72
CA TYR A 229 7.48 8.94 -11.44
C TYR A 229 8.51 9.84 -12.11
N THR A 230 9.76 9.37 -12.21
CA THR A 230 10.76 9.98 -13.10
C THR A 230 10.33 9.84 -14.56
N THR A 231 10.86 10.71 -15.44
CA THR A 231 10.57 10.66 -16.88
C THR A 231 10.91 9.30 -17.47
N ASP A 232 12.07 8.73 -17.14
CA ASP A 232 12.50 7.41 -17.60
C ASP A 232 11.54 6.28 -17.20
N THR A 233 10.96 6.39 -15.98
CA THR A 233 9.95 5.43 -15.52
C THR A 233 8.67 5.53 -16.32
N ILE A 234 8.20 6.75 -16.63
CA ILE A 234 7.01 6.98 -17.45
C ILE A 234 7.25 6.46 -18.87
N GLU A 235 8.37 6.82 -19.48
CA GLU A 235 8.76 6.37 -20.82
C GLU A 235 8.75 4.83 -20.89
N HIS A 236 9.36 4.18 -19.92
CA HIS A 236 9.39 2.72 -19.89
C HIS A 236 8.03 2.07 -19.58
N LEU A 237 7.14 2.73 -18.82
CA LEU A 237 5.75 2.26 -18.67
C LEU A 237 4.98 2.28 -20.00
N GLN A 238 5.30 3.24 -20.90
CA GLN A 238 4.63 3.45 -22.17
C GLN A 238 5.21 2.61 -23.30
N GLU A 239 6.53 2.42 -23.33
CA GLU A 239 7.25 1.81 -24.45
C GLU A 239 7.93 0.48 -24.12
N GLY A 240 8.07 0.16 -22.83
CA GLY A 240 8.79 -1.05 -22.42
C GLY A 240 8.08 -2.33 -22.85
N ASP A 241 8.85 -3.33 -23.27
CA ASP A 241 8.36 -4.63 -23.79
C ASP A 241 7.32 -5.29 -22.88
N GLU A 242 7.42 -5.09 -21.55
CA GLU A 242 6.51 -5.68 -20.56
C GLU A 242 5.19 -4.92 -20.42
N THR A 243 5.22 -3.60 -20.61
CA THR A 243 4.12 -2.69 -20.24
C THR A 243 3.49 -1.91 -21.40
N ALA A 244 4.11 -1.89 -22.60
CA ALA A 244 3.57 -1.16 -23.76
C ALA A 244 2.10 -1.55 -24.06
N GLU A 245 1.75 -2.82 -23.96
CA GLU A 245 0.38 -3.32 -24.21
C GLU A 245 -0.62 -2.93 -23.09
N LEU A 246 -0.15 -2.32 -21.99
CA LEU A 246 -0.99 -1.80 -20.94
C LEU A 246 -1.54 -0.40 -21.25
N ASN A 247 -1.04 0.24 -22.32
CA ASN A 247 -1.46 1.53 -22.85
C ASN A 247 -1.47 2.64 -21.79
N PHE A 248 -0.37 2.76 -21.04
CA PHE A 248 -0.20 3.89 -20.12
C PHE A 248 -0.01 5.16 -20.90
N CYS A 249 -0.60 6.24 -20.44
CA CYS A 249 -0.50 7.57 -21.03
C CYS A 249 -0.42 8.65 -19.94
N THR A 250 -0.04 9.86 -20.32
CA THR A 250 -0.02 11.00 -19.40
C THR A 250 -0.89 12.13 -19.93
N PRO A 251 -1.61 12.86 -19.06
CA PRO A 251 -2.43 14.00 -19.48
C PRO A 251 -1.59 15.21 -19.92
N ASN A 252 -0.30 15.17 -19.61
CA ASN A 252 0.60 16.31 -19.83
C ASN A 252 1.51 16.05 -21.05
N PRO A 253 1.61 16.99 -22.02
CA PRO A 253 2.35 16.82 -23.28
C PRO A 253 3.88 16.84 -23.11
N ILE A 254 4.43 16.41 -21.98
CA ILE A 254 5.89 16.30 -21.77
C ILE A 254 6.46 15.07 -22.51
N SER A 255 5.61 14.12 -22.90
CA SER A 255 5.98 12.96 -23.72
C SER A 255 5.10 12.91 -24.97
N ASP A 256 5.59 12.29 -26.04
CA ASP A 256 4.83 12.03 -27.26
C ASP A 256 3.62 11.08 -27.06
N TYR A 257 3.39 10.63 -25.83
CA TYR A 257 2.36 9.68 -25.41
C TYR A 257 1.28 10.35 -24.59
N THR A 258 0.67 11.37 -25.15
CA THR A 258 -0.55 11.97 -24.56
C THR A 258 -1.69 10.96 -24.61
N CYS A 259 -2.55 11.01 -23.56
CA CYS A 259 -3.78 10.26 -23.59
C CYS A 259 -4.65 10.67 -24.79
N PRO A 260 -5.34 9.71 -25.45
CA PRO A 260 -6.22 9.98 -26.58
C PRO A 260 -7.33 10.96 -26.25
#